data_81a7a4ec9a3d5dfad5a1a6ff7ec3b970
#
_entry.id   81a7a4ec9a3d5dfad5a1a6ff7ec3b970
#
_cell.length_a   1.000
_cell.length_b   1.000
_cell.length_c   1.000
_cell.angle_alpha   90.00
_cell.angle_beta   90.00
_cell.angle_gamma   90.00
#
_symmetry.space_group_name_H-M   'P 1'
#
loop_
_entity.id
_entity.type
_entity.pdbx_description
1 polymer ?
#
loop_
_entity_poly.entity_id
_entity_poly.type
_entity_poly.pdbx_seq_one_letter_code
_entity_poly.pdbx_strand_id
1 'polypeptide(L)'
;MKIMALHVKALPAPARTNGFVKAAPGIFAAINLSGGKGTTLAGRTLDKRGGGGDTNFGVILTKDKPVIIDNDIRIRKEFIAGLRKITRKAPGLMLHTHHNFDHTSDNAYFHKQGVVSFGTDIVRREMEREYKAGIWVNQMAGRLLKVEHFDGKIGIEPPIVTFDEEMTIRYGGRTFEMISIGHCHTKSDTVIWMPEERVLFAGDAFTYRTQPVVRIGNILNWIDTLDRLKKFPAGQIVPGHGPLPPQGNKCLNEFKVYLTRLRDRTERALRKAGTPSKAAKLVQMDEYKNWFRAPLVNVNALKMAKELRGKI
;
A
#
# COMPACT_ATOMS: atom_id res chain seq x y z
N MET A 1 -39.69 21.17 -2.72
CA MET A 1 -39.37 19.98 -1.88
C MET A 1 -37.89 20.08 -1.46
N LYS A 2 -37.61 20.55 -0.23
CA LYS A 2 -36.26 20.61 0.32
C LYS A 2 -35.75 19.15 0.51
N ILE A 3 -34.74 18.75 -0.26
CA ILE A 3 -34.04 17.48 -0.02
C ILE A 3 -33.33 17.66 1.33
N MET A 4 -33.84 17.04 2.38
CA MET A 4 -33.11 16.90 3.64
C MET A 4 -31.80 16.18 3.32
N ALA A 5 -30.68 16.90 3.46
CA ALA A 5 -29.36 16.29 3.43
C ALA A 5 -29.30 15.31 4.63
N LEU A 6 -29.37 14.02 4.34
CA LEU A 6 -29.09 12.99 5.33
C LEU A 6 -27.69 13.28 5.88
N HIS A 7 -27.64 13.71 7.14
CA HIS A 7 -26.38 13.90 7.87
C HIS A 7 -25.75 12.52 8.07
N VAL A 8 -24.90 12.12 7.14
CA VAL A 8 -24.16 10.87 7.27
C VAL A 8 -23.11 11.06 8.35
N LYS A 9 -23.27 10.36 9.46
CA LYS A 9 -22.31 10.41 10.58
C LYS A 9 -20.93 9.95 10.07
N ALA A 10 -19.92 10.79 10.32
CA ALA A 10 -18.54 10.44 9.97
C ALA A 10 -18.07 9.22 10.77
N LEU A 11 -17.34 8.33 10.11
CA LEU A 11 -16.66 7.22 10.78
C LEU A 11 -15.62 7.77 11.76
N PRO A 12 -15.38 7.07 12.89
CA PRO A 12 -14.36 7.51 13.86
C PRO A 12 -12.98 7.58 13.20
N ALA A 13 -12.15 8.50 13.69
CA ALA A 13 -10.76 8.57 13.29
C ALA A 13 -10.05 7.25 13.64
N PRO A 14 -9.16 6.72 12.76
CA PRO A 14 -8.39 5.52 13.06
C PRO A 14 -7.45 5.78 14.25
N ALA A 15 -7.21 4.74 15.04
CA ALA A 15 -6.19 4.78 16.09
C ALA A 15 -4.81 5.03 15.44
N ARG A 16 -3.99 5.85 16.10
CA ARG A 16 -2.61 6.06 15.67
C ARG A 16 -1.77 4.92 16.21
N THR A 17 -1.21 4.12 15.31
CA THR A 17 -0.30 3.04 15.64
C THR A 17 1.03 3.35 14.99
N ASN A 18 2.10 3.40 15.77
CA ASN A 18 3.46 3.66 15.28
C ASN A 18 4.41 2.57 15.73
N GLY A 19 5.35 2.23 14.87
CA GLY A 19 6.41 1.27 15.21
C GLY A 19 6.09 -0.17 14.82
N PHE A 20 6.78 -1.10 15.44
CA PHE A 20 6.66 -2.53 15.13
C PHE A 20 5.55 -3.16 15.96
N VAL A 21 4.47 -3.53 15.31
CA VAL A 21 3.29 -4.14 15.93
C VAL A 21 3.27 -5.63 15.64
N LYS A 22 3.06 -6.44 16.65
CA LYS A 22 2.98 -7.89 16.49
C LYS A 22 1.69 -8.27 15.76
N ALA A 23 1.82 -8.88 14.59
CA ALA A 23 0.73 -9.41 13.79
C ALA A 23 0.41 -10.88 14.16
N ALA A 24 1.46 -11.67 14.45
CA ALA A 24 1.38 -13.06 14.92
C ALA A 24 2.70 -13.43 15.63
N PRO A 25 2.84 -14.63 16.22
CA PRO A 25 4.09 -15.07 16.82
C PRO A 25 5.28 -15.02 15.84
N GLY A 26 6.26 -14.15 16.13
CA GLY A 26 7.44 -13.93 15.27
C GLY A 26 7.16 -13.11 14.00
N ILE A 27 5.96 -12.54 13.83
CA ILE A 27 5.58 -11.73 12.68
C ILE A 27 5.18 -10.33 13.16
N PHE A 28 5.80 -9.32 12.55
CA PHE A 28 5.59 -7.92 12.89
C PHE A 28 5.21 -7.11 11.65
N ALA A 29 4.29 -6.18 11.83
CA ALA A 29 4.03 -5.10 10.88
C ALA A 29 4.72 -3.83 11.39
N ALA A 30 5.59 -3.25 10.58
CA ALA A 30 6.19 -1.95 10.85
C ALA A 30 5.25 -0.87 10.32
N ILE A 31 4.57 -0.18 11.22
CA ILE A 31 3.49 0.76 10.94
C ILE A 31 3.96 2.18 11.18
N ASN A 32 3.75 3.06 10.19
CA ASN A 32 3.94 4.52 10.32
C ASN A 32 5.24 4.92 11.03
N LEU A 33 6.36 4.43 10.53
CA LEU A 33 7.67 4.57 11.17
C LEU A 33 8.18 6.02 11.24
N SER A 34 7.76 6.90 10.32
CA SER A 34 8.15 8.33 10.37
C SER A 34 7.55 9.10 11.56
N GLY A 35 6.71 8.44 12.36
CA GLY A 35 6.00 9.09 13.46
C GLY A 35 4.97 10.11 12.98
N GLY A 36 4.59 10.06 11.71
CA GLY A 36 3.51 10.87 11.16
C GLY A 36 3.92 12.29 10.77
N LYS A 37 5.10 12.45 10.24
CA LYS A 37 5.57 13.76 9.68
C LYS A 37 4.80 14.22 8.43
N GLY A 38 3.61 13.68 8.22
CA GLY A 38 2.67 14.08 7.18
C GLY A 38 3.02 13.53 5.80
N THR A 39 2.04 12.91 5.16
CA THR A 39 2.16 12.48 3.77
C THR A 39 2.00 13.67 2.86
N THR A 40 2.95 13.88 1.96
CA THR A 40 2.81 14.86 0.88
C THR A 40 2.64 14.15 -0.45
N LEU A 41 1.70 14.60 -1.27
CA LEU A 41 1.55 14.19 -2.65
C LEU A 41 1.60 15.44 -3.53
N ALA A 42 2.44 15.45 -4.56
CA ALA A 42 2.62 16.60 -5.45
C ALA A 42 2.86 17.94 -4.69
N GLY A 43 3.65 17.90 -3.62
CA GLY A 43 3.99 19.08 -2.80
C GLY A 43 2.91 19.54 -1.84
N ARG A 44 1.73 18.87 -1.79
CA ARG A 44 0.65 19.18 -0.86
C ARG A 44 0.66 18.21 0.31
N THR A 45 0.58 18.73 1.53
CA THR A 45 0.40 17.90 2.72
C THR A 45 -1.02 17.32 2.71
N LEU A 46 -1.14 16.00 2.57
CA LEU A 46 -2.43 15.31 2.53
C LEU A 46 -3.03 15.09 3.92
N ASP A 47 -2.21 14.97 4.93
CA ASP A 47 -2.67 14.82 6.30
C ASP A 47 -1.72 15.56 7.26
N LYS A 48 -2.25 16.63 7.89
CA LYS A 48 -1.52 17.37 8.92
C LYS A 48 -1.47 16.65 10.26
N ARG A 49 -2.33 15.65 10.47
CA ARG A 49 -2.46 14.92 11.73
C ARG A 49 -1.34 13.89 11.93
N GLY A 50 -0.59 13.59 10.86
CA GLY A 50 0.43 12.54 10.86
C GLY A 50 -0.13 11.15 11.13
N GLY A 51 0.48 10.13 10.60
CA GLY A 51 0.16 8.77 11.00
C GLY A 51 -0.81 7.99 10.10
N GLY A 52 -0.43 7.70 8.90
CA GLY A 52 -1.19 6.85 7.98
C GLY A 52 -0.73 6.99 6.55
N GLY A 53 0.32 7.79 6.37
CA GLY A 53 0.87 8.08 5.07
C GLY A 53 2.09 7.26 4.70
N ASP A 54 2.75 6.66 5.68
CA ASP A 54 3.89 5.80 5.43
C ASP A 54 3.44 4.43 4.96
N THR A 55 4.31 3.79 4.20
CA THR A 55 4.18 2.38 3.85
C THR A 55 4.36 1.51 5.09
N ASN A 56 3.58 0.47 5.17
CA ASN A 56 3.75 -0.58 6.18
C ASN A 56 4.65 -1.68 5.60
N PHE A 57 5.53 -2.20 6.44
CA PHE A 57 6.44 -3.29 6.08
C PHE A 57 6.16 -4.53 6.92
N GLY A 58 6.56 -5.69 6.40
CA GLY A 58 6.60 -6.93 7.17
C GLY A 58 8.00 -7.22 7.69
N VAL A 59 8.08 -7.79 8.91
CA VAL A 59 9.27 -8.44 9.43
C VAL A 59 8.89 -9.79 10.01
N ILE A 60 9.41 -10.85 9.43
CA ILE A 60 9.11 -12.22 9.81
C ILE A 60 10.38 -12.88 10.34
N LEU A 61 10.36 -13.24 11.61
CA LEU A 61 11.43 -14.03 12.22
C LEU A 61 11.34 -15.48 11.77
N THR A 62 12.46 -16.03 11.34
CA THR A 62 12.59 -17.42 10.91
C THR A 62 13.71 -18.10 11.70
N LYS A 63 13.87 -19.42 11.56
CA LYS A 63 15.01 -20.16 12.12
C LYS A 63 16.35 -19.67 11.55
N ASP A 64 16.32 -19.20 10.29
CA ASP A 64 17.50 -18.69 9.59
C ASP A 64 17.65 -17.17 9.78
N LYS A 65 17.59 -16.39 8.71
CA LYS A 65 17.58 -14.93 8.74
C LYS A 65 16.15 -14.40 8.61
N PRO A 66 15.84 -13.21 9.13
CA PRO A 66 14.54 -12.61 8.93
C PRO A 66 14.18 -12.45 7.45
N VAL A 67 12.89 -12.54 7.16
CA VAL A 67 12.31 -12.13 5.89
C VAL A 67 11.65 -10.77 6.08
N ILE A 68 11.88 -9.85 5.15
CA ILE A 68 11.19 -8.55 5.13
C ILE A 68 10.24 -8.47 3.95
N ILE A 69 9.16 -7.71 4.12
CA ILE A 69 8.19 -7.43 3.06
C ILE A 69 8.19 -5.93 2.82
N ASP A 70 8.50 -5.55 1.58
CA ASP A 70 8.63 -4.17 1.11
C ASP A 70 9.72 -3.36 1.82
N ASN A 71 10.00 -2.17 1.29
CA ASN A 71 10.99 -1.23 1.84
C ASN A 71 10.76 0.18 1.30
N ASP A 72 11.30 1.18 2.00
CA ASP A 72 11.28 2.58 1.56
C ASP A 72 12.54 3.28 2.05
N ILE A 73 13.32 3.82 1.14
CA ILE A 73 14.57 4.55 1.44
C ILE A 73 14.36 5.71 2.41
N ARG A 74 13.17 6.33 2.41
CA ARG A 74 12.86 7.50 3.24
C ARG A 74 12.81 7.20 4.74
N ILE A 75 12.54 5.97 5.10
CA ILE A 75 12.37 5.53 6.50
C ILE A 75 13.29 4.38 6.88
N ARG A 76 14.38 4.18 6.10
CA ARG A 76 15.41 3.16 6.36
C ARG A 76 15.94 3.23 7.79
N LYS A 77 16.27 4.45 8.27
CA LYS A 77 16.86 4.65 9.61
C LYS A 77 15.94 4.12 10.70
N GLU A 78 14.68 4.49 10.66
CA GLU A 78 13.64 4.07 11.60
C GLU A 78 13.39 2.57 11.50
N PHE A 79 13.33 2.04 10.27
CA PHE A 79 13.13 0.61 10.03
C PHE A 79 14.28 -0.22 10.61
N ILE A 80 15.53 0.12 10.30
CA ILE A 80 16.70 -0.61 10.79
C ILE A 80 16.83 -0.50 12.32
N ALA A 81 16.55 0.69 12.89
CA ALA A 81 16.56 0.87 14.33
C ALA A 81 15.50 0.00 15.03
N GLY A 82 14.31 -0.12 14.45
CA GLY A 82 13.24 -0.98 14.95
C GLY A 82 13.55 -2.46 14.77
N LEU A 83 14.08 -2.86 13.62
CA LEU A 83 14.48 -4.23 13.33
C LEU A 83 15.52 -4.74 14.34
N ARG A 84 16.53 -3.91 14.69
CA ARG A 84 17.57 -4.24 15.68
C ARG A 84 17.03 -4.49 17.09
N LYS A 85 15.86 -3.94 17.44
CA LYS A 85 15.19 -4.23 18.72
C LYS A 85 14.51 -5.60 18.72
N ILE A 86 14.15 -6.13 17.54
CA ILE A 86 13.48 -7.42 17.38
C ILE A 86 14.48 -8.55 17.18
N THR A 87 15.54 -8.29 16.39
CA THR A 87 16.55 -9.29 16.06
C THR A 87 17.91 -8.67 15.77
N ARG A 88 18.98 -9.43 16.08
CA ARG A 88 20.37 -9.06 15.71
C ARG A 88 20.77 -9.57 14.33
N LYS A 89 19.98 -10.49 13.75
CA LYS A 89 20.25 -11.06 12.42
C LYS A 89 19.85 -10.05 11.33
N ALA A 90 20.71 -9.88 10.33
CA ALA A 90 20.35 -9.16 9.11
C ALA A 90 19.30 -9.95 8.30
N PRO A 91 18.43 -9.29 7.54
CA PRO A 91 17.48 -9.97 6.65
C PRO A 91 18.19 -10.88 5.64
N GLY A 92 17.55 -11.98 5.26
CA GLY A 92 18.03 -12.89 4.21
C GLY A 92 17.24 -12.78 2.93
N LEU A 93 15.93 -12.60 3.06
CA LEU A 93 15.01 -12.46 1.93
C LEU A 93 14.18 -11.19 2.05
N MET A 94 13.76 -10.69 0.90
CA MET A 94 12.85 -9.55 0.77
C MET A 94 11.77 -9.87 -0.27
N LEU A 95 10.50 -9.70 0.08
CA LEU A 95 9.36 -10.01 -0.78
C LEU A 95 8.62 -8.73 -1.12
N HIS A 96 8.35 -8.48 -2.41
CA HIS A 96 7.67 -7.27 -2.86
C HIS A 96 6.20 -7.51 -3.15
N THR A 97 5.37 -6.58 -2.66
CA THR A 97 3.93 -6.59 -2.94
C THR A 97 3.60 -5.94 -4.29
N HIS A 98 4.33 -4.89 -4.68
CA HIS A 98 4.17 -4.20 -5.96
C HIS A 98 5.33 -3.25 -6.25
N HIS A 99 5.33 -2.58 -7.41
CA HIS A 99 6.48 -1.83 -7.92
C HIS A 99 6.60 -0.38 -7.41
N ASN A 100 5.66 0.14 -6.64
CA ASN A 100 5.71 1.55 -6.26
C ASN A 100 6.95 1.88 -5.43
N PHE A 101 7.43 3.11 -5.63
CA PHE A 101 8.66 3.62 -5.02
C PHE A 101 8.72 3.40 -3.49
N ASP A 102 7.63 3.65 -2.78
CA ASP A 102 7.56 3.52 -1.33
C ASP A 102 7.47 2.06 -0.85
N HIS A 103 7.56 1.09 -1.77
CA HIS A 103 7.61 -0.35 -1.49
C HIS A 103 8.89 -1.03 -2.01
N THR A 104 9.70 -0.32 -2.82
CA THR A 104 10.85 -0.93 -3.51
C THR A 104 12.11 -0.07 -3.55
N SER A 105 12.05 1.18 -3.07
CA SER A 105 13.13 2.16 -3.34
C SER A 105 14.43 1.90 -2.61
N ASP A 106 14.45 1.03 -1.61
CA ASP A 106 15.63 0.73 -0.80
C ASP A 106 16.29 -0.61 -1.16
N ASN A 107 15.91 -1.22 -2.28
CA ASN A 107 16.44 -2.51 -2.73
C ASN A 107 17.97 -2.52 -2.78
N ALA A 108 18.59 -1.47 -3.32
CA ALA A 108 20.05 -1.35 -3.43
C ALA A 108 20.76 -1.51 -2.09
N TYR A 109 20.21 -0.93 -1.02
CA TYR A 109 20.78 -1.05 0.31
C TYR A 109 20.75 -2.51 0.81
N PHE A 110 19.64 -3.20 0.61
CA PHE A 110 19.48 -4.57 1.05
C PHE A 110 20.26 -5.56 0.18
N HIS A 111 20.28 -5.37 -1.14
CA HIS A 111 21.07 -6.21 -2.06
C HIS A 111 22.57 -6.17 -1.74
N LYS A 112 23.13 -4.99 -1.42
CA LYS A 112 24.53 -4.85 -0.98
C LYS A 112 24.85 -5.66 0.28
N GLN A 113 23.85 -6.03 1.07
CA GLN A 113 24.00 -6.85 2.26
C GLN A 113 23.73 -8.35 1.99
N GLY A 114 23.55 -8.73 0.73
CA GLY A 114 23.27 -10.10 0.31
C GLY A 114 21.83 -10.55 0.54
N VAL A 115 20.89 -9.61 0.69
CA VAL A 115 19.45 -9.93 0.74
C VAL A 115 18.99 -10.28 -0.67
N VAL A 116 18.34 -11.43 -0.83
CA VAL A 116 17.72 -11.83 -2.10
C VAL A 116 16.28 -11.36 -2.14
N SER A 117 15.93 -10.58 -3.17
CA SER A 117 14.58 -10.04 -3.33
C SER A 117 13.76 -10.78 -4.38
N PHE A 118 12.45 -10.87 -4.12
CA PHE A 118 11.47 -11.59 -4.93
C PHE A 118 10.32 -10.65 -5.30
N GLY A 119 9.83 -10.75 -6.54
CA GLY A 119 8.66 -10.03 -7.01
C GLY A 119 8.15 -10.63 -8.31
N THR A 120 6.96 -10.23 -8.77
CA THR A 120 6.53 -10.66 -10.10
C THR A 120 7.38 -10.01 -11.20
N ASP A 121 7.45 -10.62 -12.36
CA ASP A 121 8.13 -10.05 -13.52
C ASP A 121 7.51 -8.68 -13.92
N ILE A 122 6.23 -8.50 -13.63
CA ILE A 122 5.56 -7.19 -13.82
C ILE A 122 6.14 -6.13 -12.85
N VAL A 123 6.48 -6.49 -11.61
CA VAL A 123 7.17 -5.56 -10.68
C VAL A 123 8.45 -5.05 -11.33
N ARG A 124 9.29 -5.94 -11.83
CA ARG A 124 10.54 -5.59 -12.51
C ARG A 124 10.31 -4.66 -13.70
N ARG A 125 9.42 -5.04 -14.61
CA ARG A 125 9.14 -4.27 -15.84
C ARG A 125 8.56 -2.89 -15.54
N GLU A 126 7.64 -2.78 -14.60
CA GLU A 126 7.04 -1.50 -14.24
C GLU A 126 8.05 -0.59 -13.50
N MET A 127 8.92 -1.12 -12.64
CA MET A 127 10.03 -0.37 -12.04
C MET A 127 10.94 0.22 -13.14
N GLU A 128 11.38 -0.59 -14.09
CA GLU A 128 12.22 -0.15 -15.21
C GLU A 128 11.51 0.91 -16.07
N ARG A 129 10.22 0.69 -16.38
CA ARG A 129 9.42 1.63 -17.17
C ARG A 129 9.26 2.97 -16.47
N GLU A 130 8.92 2.98 -15.19
CA GLU A 130 8.73 4.21 -14.41
C GLU A 130 10.04 4.96 -14.22
N TYR A 131 11.14 4.25 -14.04
CA TYR A 131 12.47 4.86 -13.95
C TYR A 131 12.86 5.54 -15.27
N LYS A 132 12.76 4.83 -16.41
CA LYS A 132 13.05 5.38 -17.75
C LYS A 132 12.16 6.59 -18.06
N ALA A 133 10.92 6.60 -17.62
CA ALA A 133 10.01 7.73 -17.79
C ALA A 133 10.27 8.89 -16.79
N GLY A 134 11.25 8.79 -15.92
CA GLY A 134 11.58 9.80 -14.91
C GLY A 134 10.52 9.95 -13.81
N ILE A 135 9.56 9.02 -13.72
CA ILE A 135 8.45 9.11 -12.75
C ILE A 135 8.99 9.05 -11.33
N TRP A 136 9.93 8.16 -11.03
CA TRP A 136 10.57 8.04 -9.73
C TRP A 136 11.32 9.30 -9.33
N VAL A 137 12.11 9.84 -10.27
CA VAL A 137 12.87 11.09 -10.05
C VAL A 137 11.91 12.24 -9.75
N ASN A 138 10.86 12.42 -10.55
CA ASN A 138 9.91 13.51 -10.39
C ASN A 138 9.06 13.38 -9.11
N GLN A 139 8.69 12.17 -8.71
CA GLN A 139 7.93 11.94 -7.48
C GLN A 139 8.78 12.20 -6.24
N MET A 140 10.10 12.01 -6.33
CA MET A 140 11.04 12.04 -5.23
C MET A 140 11.91 13.28 -5.20
N ALA A 141 11.98 14.04 -6.31
CA ALA A 141 12.67 15.32 -6.32
C ALA A 141 12.22 16.20 -5.15
N GLY A 142 13.15 16.71 -4.39
CA GLY A 142 12.89 17.48 -3.18
C GLY A 142 12.51 16.68 -1.92
N ARG A 143 12.09 15.42 -2.04
CA ARG A 143 11.82 14.56 -0.88
C ARG A 143 13.06 13.77 -0.46
N LEU A 144 13.76 13.17 -1.43
CA LEU A 144 15.00 12.44 -1.19
C LEU A 144 16.15 13.33 -0.76
N LEU A 145 16.21 14.58 -1.23
CA LEU A 145 17.22 15.56 -0.80
C LEU A 145 17.21 15.82 0.71
N LYS A 146 16.13 15.46 1.41
CA LYS A 146 16.01 15.57 2.87
C LYS A 146 16.30 14.27 3.61
N VAL A 147 16.64 13.22 2.90
CA VAL A 147 16.98 11.92 3.48
C VAL A 147 18.47 11.86 3.75
N GLU A 148 18.86 11.77 5.02
CA GLU A 148 20.25 11.85 5.51
C GLU A 148 21.23 10.89 4.80
N HIS A 149 20.75 9.74 4.35
CA HIS A 149 21.56 8.70 3.69
C HIS A 149 21.40 8.67 2.17
N PHE A 150 20.77 9.69 1.57
CA PHE A 150 20.61 9.77 0.13
C PHE A 150 21.87 10.37 -0.49
N ASP A 151 22.51 9.63 -1.39
CA ASP A 151 23.77 9.98 -2.04
C ASP A 151 23.62 10.85 -3.30
N GLY A 152 22.42 11.38 -3.54
CA GLY A 152 22.10 12.20 -4.72
C GLY A 152 21.76 11.39 -5.97
N LYS A 153 21.84 10.05 -5.94
CA LYS A 153 21.54 9.18 -7.08
C LYS A 153 20.25 8.39 -6.84
N ILE A 154 19.28 8.56 -7.72
CA ILE A 154 18.08 7.74 -7.76
C ILE A 154 18.34 6.63 -8.78
N GLY A 155 18.73 5.48 -8.28
CA GLY A 155 18.85 4.25 -9.08
C GLY A 155 17.64 3.35 -8.83
N ILE A 156 17.46 2.36 -9.70
CA ILE A 156 16.55 1.24 -9.46
C ILE A 156 17.36 -0.03 -9.32
N GLU A 157 16.93 -0.90 -8.41
CA GLU A 157 17.35 -2.29 -8.39
C GLU A 157 16.10 -3.16 -8.31
N PRO A 158 15.64 -3.70 -9.45
CA PRO A 158 14.49 -4.59 -9.49
C PRO A 158 14.72 -5.87 -8.65
N PRO A 159 13.65 -6.66 -8.39
CA PRO A 159 13.79 -7.95 -7.72
C PRO A 159 14.83 -8.84 -8.42
N ILE A 160 15.64 -9.54 -7.61
CA ILE A 160 16.67 -10.47 -8.10
C ILE A 160 16.02 -11.73 -8.70
N VAL A 161 14.98 -12.24 -8.03
CA VAL A 161 14.21 -13.39 -8.48
C VAL A 161 12.83 -12.93 -8.89
N THR A 162 12.41 -13.28 -10.10
CA THR A 162 11.08 -12.96 -10.62
C THR A 162 10.27 -14.21 -10.93
N PHE A 163 8.94 -14.08 -10.85
CA PHE A 163 7.97 -15.12 -11.19
C PHE A 163 6.75 -14.48 -11.87
N ASP A 164 5.90 -15.28 -12.52
CA ASP A 164 4.74 -14.74 -13.24
C ASP A 164 3.52 -14.56 -12.34
N GLU A 165 2.87 -15.65 -11.91
CA GLU A 165 1.58 -15.58 -11.20
C GLU A 165 1.69 -15.95 -9.73
N GLU A 166 2.36 -17.06 -9.41
CA GLU A 166 2.46 -17.60 -8.06
C GLU A 166 3.84 -18.19 -7.79
N MET A 167 4.29 -18.02 -6.56
CA MET A 167 5.52 -18.63 -6.08
C MET A 167 5.39 -19.02 -4.61
N THR A 168 5.79 -20.23 -4.26
CA THR A 168 5.90 -20.68 -2.87
C THR A 168 7.37 -20.74 -2.44
N ILE A 169 7.69 -20.00 -1.39
CA ILE A 169 9.01 -19.98 -0.76
C ILE A 169 8.91 -20.66 0.60
N ARG A 170 9.71 -21.73 0.81
CA ARG A 170 9.90 -22.34 2.14
C ARG A 170 11.26 -21.96 2.67
N TYR A 171 11.28 -21.18 3.75
CA TYR A 171 12.52 -20.61 4.28
C TYR A 171 12.48 -20.50 5.80
N GLY A 172 13.52 -21.02 6.45
CA GLY A 172 13.67 -20.93 7.90
C GLY A 172 12.50 -21.46 8.72
N GLY A 173 11.79 -22.49 8.20
CA GLY A 173 10.63 -23.10 8.84
C GLY A 173 9.33 -22.33 8.69
N ARG A 174 9.25 -21.43 7.71
CA ARG A 174 8.04 -20.67 7.33
C ARG A 174 7.71 -20.91 5.85
N THR A 175 6.44 -20.83 5.51
CA THR A 175 5.95 -20.84 4.13
C THR A 175 5.44 -19.46 3.75
N PHE A 176 5.83 -19.00 2.58
CA PHE A 176 5.39 -17.74 1.97
C PHE A 176 4.81 -18.06 0.60
N GLU A 177 3.52 -17.85 0.41
CA GLU A 177 2.86 -17.94 -0.89
C GLU A 177 2.71 -16.53 -1.45
N MET A 178 3.47 -16.21 -2.48
CA MET A 178 3.37 -14.95 -3.22
C MET A 178 2.40 -15.17 -4.38
N ILE A 179 1.31 -14.41 -4.40
CA ILE A 179 0.20 -14.61 -5.36
C ILE A 179 -0.12 -13.29 -6.03
N SER A 180 0.05 -13.23 -7.36
CA SER A 180 -0.39 -12.10 -8.16
C SER A 180 -1.91 -12.00 -8.15
N ILE A 181 -2.42 -10.83 -7.84
CA ILE A 181 -3.87 -10.59 -7.77
C ILE A 181 -4.38 -9.72 -8.92
N GLY A 182 -3.50 -9.38 -9.84
CA GLY A 182 -3.80 -8.58 -11.02
C GLY A 182 -3.89 -7.08 -10.73
N HIS A 183 -4.48 -6.34 -11.66
CA HIS A 183 -4.48 -4.88 -11.65
C HIS A 183 -5.53 -4.32 -10.69
N CYS A 184 -5.11 -3.95 -9.49
CA CYS A 184 -5.92 -3.27 -8.47
C CYS A 184 -5.40 -1.85 -8.22
N HIS A 185 -4.47 -1.69 -7.27
CA HIS A 185 -3.74 -0.46 -7.02
C HIS A 185 -2.73 -0.16 -8.12
N THR A 186 -2.03 -1.21 -8.55
CA THR A 186 -1.09 -1.22 -9.68
C THR A 186 -1.31 -2.44 -10.56
N LYS A 187 -0.57 -2.55 -11.67
CA LYS A 187 -0.59 -3.75 -12.51
C LYS A 187 0.15 -4.94 -11.89
N SER A 188 0.98 -4.69 -10.89
CA SER A 188 1.89 -5.69 -10.31
C SER A 188 1.49 -6.14 -8.90
N ASP A 189 0.24 -5.94 -8.52
CA ASP A 189 -0.18 -6.22 -7.15
C ASP A 189 -0.10 -7.71 -6.83
N THR A 190 0.58 -8.01 -5.75
CA THR A 190 0.88 -9.33 -5.21
C THR A 190 0.56 -9.34 -3.73
N VAL A 191 -0.06 -10.38 -3.24
CA VAL A 191 -0.21 -10.63 -1.82
C VAL A 191 0.78 -11.69 -1.37
N ILE A 192 1.21 -11.62 -0.10
CA ILE A 192 2.03 -12.65 0.52
C ILE A 192 1.20 -13.31 1.61
N TRP A 193 0.83 -14.55 1.38
CA TRP A 193 0.06 -15.37 2.30
C TRP A 193 0.96 -16.32 3.09
N MET A 194 0.78 -16.35 4.39
CA MET A 194 1.46 -17.26 5.31
C MET A 194 0.42 -18.22 5.91
N PRO A 195 0.25 -19.43 5.33
CA PRO A 195 -0.88 -20.30 5.65
C PRO A 195 -0.87 -20.80 7.10
N GLU A 196 0.29 -21.18 7.63
CA GLU A 196 0.41 -21.71 8.98
C GLU A 196 0.09 -20.66 10.05
N GLU A 197 0.52 -19.43 9.83
CA GLU A 197 0.28 -18.31 10.75
C GLU A 197 -1.02 -17.58 10.48
N ARG A 198 -1.65 -17.86 9.35
CA ARG A 198 -2.86 -17.20 8.87
C ARG A 198 -2.70 -15.67 8.79
N VAL A 199 -1.55 -15.22 8.29
CA VAL A 199 -1.24 -13.80 8.08
C VAL A 199 -1.19 -13.50 6.58
N LEU A 200 -1.92 -12.48 6.17
CA LEU A 200 -1.94 -11.97 4.80
C LEU A 200 -1.31 -10.57 4.75
N PHE A 201 -0.20 -10.41 4.06
CA PHE A 201 0.32 -9.10 3.70
C PHE A 201 -0.27 -8.72 2.35
N ALA A 202 -1.11 -7.69 2.35
CA ALA A 202 -1.93 -7.35 1.18
C ALA A 202 -1.32 -6.22 0.33
N GLY A 203 -0.21 -5.62 0.75
CA GLY A 203 0.30 -4.42 0.08
C GLY A 203 -0.80 -3.38 -0.08
N ASP A 204 -0.70 -2.56 -1.11
CA ASP A 204 -1.69 -1.51 -1.38
C ASP A 204 -3.01 -2.02 -2.00
N ALA A 205 -3.11 -3.32 -2.28
CA ALA A 205 -4.41 -3.93 -2.59
C ALA A 205 -5.40 -3.80 -1.42
N PHE A 206 -4.89 -3.52 -0.22
CA PHE A 206 -5.70 -3.15 0.93
C PHE A 206 -5.04 -2.02 1.73
N THR A 207 -5.74 -0.91 1.90
CA THR A 207 -5.38 0.16 2.83
C THR A 207 -6.45 0.25 3.92
N TYR A 208 -6.03 0.35 5.19
CA TYR A 208 -7.00 0.38 6.27
C TYR A 208 -7.19 1.81 6.79
N ARG A 209 -8.45 2.29 6.70
CA ARG A 209 -8.85 3.65 7.10
C ARG A 209 -7.93 4.76 6.57
N THR A 210 -7.39 4.51 5.40
CA THR A 210 -6.56 5.40 4.62
C THR A 210 -7.11 5.41 3.20
N GLN A 211 -7.37 6.59 2.63
CA GLN A 211 -7.82 6.66 1.25
C GLN A 211 -6.68 6.25 0.32
N PRO A 212 -6.92 5.30 -0.60
CA PRO A 212 -5.88 4.81 -1.51
C PRO A 212 -5.45 5.89 -2.50
N VAL A 213 -4.23 5.78 -2.99
CA VAL A 213 -3.75 6.54 -4.15
C VAL A 213 -4.05 5.72 -5.40
N VAL A 214 -5.08 6.09 -6.16
CA VAL A 214 -5.59 5.28 -7.29
C VAL A 214 -5.05 5.69 -8.66
N ARG A 215 -3.95 6.43 -8.70
CA ARG A 215 -3.45 7.09 -9.92
C ARG A 215 -3.29 6.14 -11.12
N ILE A 216 -2.69 4.98 -10.91
CA ILE A 216 -2.40 3.98 -11.93
C ILE A 216 -3.22 2.69 -11.73
N GLY A 217 -4.17 2.70 -10.81
CA GLY A 217 -4.99 1.55 -10.47
C GLY A 217 -6.12 1.30 -11.47
N ASN A 218 -6.80 0.18 -11.25
CA ASN A 218 -8.07 -0.19 -11.86
C ASN A 218 -9.09 -0.43 -10.74
N ILE A 219 -9.84 0.62 -10.37
CA ILE A 219 -10.70 0.59 -9.18
C ILE A 219 -11.87 -0.37 -9.37
N LEU A 220 -12.39 -0.51 -10.58
CA LEU A 220 -13.48 -1.44 -10.88
C LEU A 220 -13.03 -2.88 -10.62
N ASN A 221 -11.90 -3.30 -11.18
CA ASN A 221 -11.33 -4.62 -10.92
C ASN A 221 -10.94 -4.81 -9.44
N TRP A 222 -10.53 -3.73 -8.78
CA TRP A 222 -10.15 -3.78 -7.37
C TRP A 222 -11.31 -4.17 -6.45
N ILE A 223 -12.52 -3.66 -6.74
CA ILE A 223 -13.74 -4.02 -5.99
C ILE A 223 -13.98 -5.53 -6.03
N ASP A 224 -13.80 -6.15 -7.21
CA ASP A 224 -13.97 -7.60 -7.39
C ASP A 224 -12.83 -8.40 -6.74
N THR A 225 -11.61 -7.88 -6.81
CA THR A 225 -10.44 -8.50 -6.18
C THR A 225 -10.56 -8.59 -4.66
N LEU A 226 -11.19 -7.61 -4.01
CA LEU A 226 -11.44 -7.67 -2.57
C LEU A 226 -12.29 -8.88 -2.17
N ASP A 227 -13.19 -9.37 -3.02
CA ASP A 227 -13.94 -10.61 -2.75
C ASP A 227 -13.05 -11.85 -2.85
N ARG A 228 -12.05 -11.84 -3.74
CA ARG A 228 -11.03 -12.89 -3.79
C ARG A 228 -10.17 -12.89 -2.53
N LEU A 229 -9.73 -11.72 -2.07
CA LEU A 229 -8.94 -11.58 -0.84
C LEU A 229 -9.69 -12.07 0.40
N LYS A 230 -11.01 -11.93 0.45
CA LYS A 230 -11.84 -12.47 1.55
C LYS A 230 -11.84 -13.99 1.65
N LYS A 231 -11.49 -14.70 0.58
CA LYS A 231 -11.42 -16.17 0.59
C LYS A 231 -10.23 -16.70 1.37
N PHE A 232 -9.20 -15.90 1.60
CA PHE A 232 -8.10 -16.27 2.51
C PHE A 232 -8.64 -16.38 3.94
N PRO A 233 -8.39 -17.49 4.65
CA PRO A 233 -8.84 -17.67 6.03
C PRO A 233 -7.91 -16.89 6.99
N ALA A 234 -7.65 -15.63 6.68
CA ALA A 234 -6.69 -14.80 7.39
C ALA A 234 -7.16 -14.49 8.83
N GLY A 235 -6.31 -14.81 9.79
CA GLY A 235 -6.45 -14.36 11.18
C GLY A 235 -6.02 -12.90 11.34
N GLN A 236 -5.02 -12.47 10.55
CA GLN A 236 -4.55 -11.07 10.51
C GLN A 236 -4.25 -10.66 9.09
N ILE A 237 -4.66 -9.44 8.71
CA ILE A 237 -4.27 -8.81 7.45
C ILE A 237 -3.40 -7.60 7.75
N VAL A 238 -2.27 -7.49 7.07
CA VAL A 238 -1.37 -6.32 7.13
C VAL A 238 -1.62 -5.48 5.87
N PRO A 239 -2.15 -4.26 6.01
CA PRO A 239 -2.39 -3.37 4.86
C PRO A 239 -1.09 -2.70 4.42
N GLY A 240 -1.01 -2.25 3.16
CA GLY A 240 0.11 -1.46 2.67
C GLY A 240 0.24 -0.09 3.33
N HIS A 241 -0.88 0.52 3.70
CA HIS A 241 -0.94 1.78 4.44
C HIS A 241 -2.03 1.78 5.50
N GLY A 242 -1.84 2.62 6.52
CA GLY A 242 -2.78 2.79 7.61
C GLY A 242 -2.48 1.90 8.82
N PRO A 243 -3.28 1.99 9.89
CA PRO A 243 -3.06 1.20 11.08
C PRO A 243 -3.31 -0.30 10.84
N LEU A 244 -2.75 -1.15 11.70
CA LEU A 244 -3.09 -2.57 11.69
C LEU A 244 -4.58 -2.74 12.06
N PRO A 245 -5.39 -3.40 11.21
CA PRO A 245 -6.79 -3.64 11.50
C PRO A 245 -6.98 -4.66 12.63
N PRO A 246 -8.19 -4.73 13.24
CA PRO A 246 -8.58 -5.85 14.08
C PRO A 246 -8.41 -7.19 13.35
N GLN A 247 -8.23 -8.25 14.11
CA GLN A 247 -8.08 -9.60 13.57
C GLN A 247 -9.25 -10.03 12.69
N GLY A 248 -8.98 -10.92 11.76
CA GLY A 248 -9.91 -11.44 10.77
C GLY A 248 -9.95 -10.59 9.49
N ASN A 249 -10.83 -10.98 8.58
CA ASN A 249 -10.93 -10.39 7.24
C ASN A 249 -12.10 -9.38 7.06
N LYS A 250 -12.84 -9.08 8.14
CA LYS A 250 -13.98 -8.13 8.09
C LYS A 250 -13.58 -6.72 7.67
N CYS A 251 -12.32 -6.34 7.92
CA CYS A 251 -11.76 -5.04 7.51
C CYS A 251 -11.78 -4.82 6.00
N LEU A 252 -11.68 -5.89 5.19
CA LEU A 252 -11.82 -5.82 3.74
C LEU A 252 -13.20 -5.33 3.29
N ASN A 253 -14.26 -5.64 4.06
CA ASN A 253 -15.60 -5.14 3.75
C ASN A 253 -15.70 -3.62 3.89
N GLU A 254 -15.08 -3.04 4.92
CA GLU A 254 -15.05 -1.59 5.13
C GLU A 254 -14.41 -0.88 3.92
N PHE A 255 -13.29 -1.41 3.43
CA PHE A 255 -12.61 -0.87 2.27
C PHE A 255 -13.39 -1.10 0.96
N LYS A 256 -13.97 -2.28 0.77
CA LYS A 256 -14.84 -2.55 -0.39
C LYS A 256 -16.03 -1.59 -0.43
N VAL A 257 -16.68 -1.35 0.71
CA VAL A 257 -17.79 -0.39 0.81
C VAL A 257 -17.33 1.03 0.42
N TYR A 258 -16.13 1.45 0.81
CA TYR A 258 -15.56 2.72 0.38
C TYR A 258 -15.44 2.80 -1.14
N LEU A 259 -14.81 1.82 -1.79
CA LEU A 259 -14.62 1.82 -3.26
C LEU A 259 -15.96 1.73 -4.01
N THR A 260 -16.90 0.92 -3.52
CA THR A 260 -18.24 0.81 -4.09
C THR A 260 -19.02 2.13 -4.00
N ARG A 261 -18.98 2.79 -2.86
CA ARG A 261 -19.62 4.12 -2.69
C ARG A 261 -18.97 5.18 -3.58
N LEU A 262 -17.65 5.13 -3.72
CA LEU A 262 -16.92 6.02 -4.63
C LEU A 262 -17.40 5.82 -6.07
N ARG A 263 -17.52 4.57 -6.53
CA ARG A 263 -18.06 4.21 -7.84
C ARG A 263 -19.47 4.77 -8.03
N ASP A 264 -20.39 4.41 -7.13
CA ASP A 264 -21.82 4.74 -7.28
C ASP A 264 -22.08 6.25 -7.23
N ARG A 265 -21.34 6.98 -6.38
CA ARG A 265 -21.44 8.45 -6.31
C ARG A 265 -20.83 9.11 -7.55
N THR A 266 -19.71 8.60 -8.04
CA THR A 266 -19.07 9.10 -9.25
C THR A 266 -19.97 8.87 -10.48
N GLU A 267 -20.59 7.72 -10.56
CA GLU A 267 -21.53 7.41 -11.66
C GLU A 267 -22.72 8.37 -11.66
N ARG A 268 -23.34 8.60 -10.49
CA ARG A 268 -24.43 9.61 -10.37
C ARG A 268 -23.97 11.02 -10.73
N ALA A 269 -22.75 11.39 -10.30
CA ALA A 269 -22.16 12.68 -10.64
C ALA A 269 -21.88 12.83 -12.14
N LEU A 270 -21.43 11.76 -12.82
CA LEU A 270 -21.21 11.74 -14.27
C LEU A 270 -22.50 11.97 -15.06
N ARG A 271 -23.62 11.36 -14.64
CA ARG A 271 -24.94 11.60 -15.27
C ARG A 271 -25.36 13.07 -15.21
N LYS A 272 -25.01 13.78 -14.12
CA LYS A 272 -25.34 15.21 -13.94
C LYS A 272 -24.37 16.14 -14.67
N ALA A 273 -23.09 15.86 -14.59
CA ALA A 273 -22.05 16.80 -15.01
C ALA A 273 -21.50 16.57 -16.41
N GLY A 274 -21.76 15.41 -17.01
CA GLY A 274 -21.38 15.05 -18.38
C GLY A 274 -19.89 14.77 -18.60
N THR A 275 -18.99 15.30 -17.79
CA THR A 275 -17.53 15.09 -17.93
C THR A 275 -16.88 14.60 -16.65
N PRO A 276 -15.80 13.76 -16.74
CA PRO A 276 -15.09 13.26 -15.58
C PRO A 276 -14.61 14.36 -14.61
N SER A 277 -14.04 15.43 -15.15
CA SER A 277 -13.50 16.52 -14.32
C SER A 277 -14.58 17.29 -13.56
N LYS A 278 -15.74 17.53 -14.17
CA LYS A 278 -16.87 18.17 -13.50
C LYS A 278 -17.51 17.22 -12.49
N ALA A 279 -17.67 15.94 -12.85
CA ALA A 279 -18.23 14.93 -11.97
C ALA A 279 -17.41 14.74 -10.68
N ALA A 280 -16.08 14.65 -10.80
CA ALA A 280 -15.19 14.48 -9.66
C ALA A 280 -15.36 15.56 -8.58
N LYS A 281 -15.66 16.81 -8.99
CA LYS A 281 -15.89 17.94 -8.08
C LYS A 281 -17.21 17.83 -7.28
N LEU A 282 -18.15 17.03 -7.77
CA LEU A 282 -19.45 16.82 -7.12
C LEU A 282 -19.47 15.63 -6.16
N VAL A 283 -18.41 14.80 -6.18
CA VAL A 283 -18.35 13.61 -5.31
C VAL A 283 -17.94 14.03 -3.90
N GLN A 284 -18.78 13.70 -2.94
CA GLN A 284 -18.54 13.88 -1.52
C GLN A 284 -18.53 12.53 -0.82
N MET A 285 -17.61 12.35 0.13
CA MET A 285 -17.40 11.12 0.90
C MET A 285 -17.24 11.50 2.39
N ASP A 286 -18.17 12.30 2.92
CA ASP A 286 -18.06 12.95 4.24
C ASP A 286 -17.93 11.95 5.38
N GLU A 287 -18.51 10.77 5.27
CA GLU A 287 -18.36 9.69 6.25
C GLU A 287 -16.90 9.22 6.41
N TYR A 288 -16.06 9.46 5.40
CA TYR A 288 -14.64 9.08 5.39
C TYR A 288 -13.69 10.27 5.65
N LYS A 289 -14.22 11.44 6.03
CA LYS A 289 -13.41 12.65 6.26
C LYS A 289 -12.36 12.49 7.36
N ASN A 290 -12.56 11.53 8.26
CA ASN A 290 -11.62 11.20 9.34
C ASN A 290 -10.59 10.14 8.96
N TRP A 291 -10.69 9.54 7.77
CA TRP A 291 -9.66 8.65 7.28
C TRP A 291 -8.40 9.43 6.92
N PHE A 292 -7.25 8.77 7.01
CA PHE A 292 -6.01 9.35 6.49
C PHE A 292 -6.14 9.63 4.99
N ARG A 293 -5.45 10.65 4.49
CA ARG A 293 -5.49 11.08 3.09
C ARG A 293 -6.89 11.48 2.59
N ALA A 294 -7.80 11.91 3.47
CA ALA A 294 -9.16 12.31 3.10
C ALA A 294 -9.27 13.29 1.91
N PRO A 295 -8.33 14.24 1.69
CA PRO A 295 -8.35 15.12 0.53
C PRO A 295 -8.19 14.44 -0.84
N LEU A 296 -7.89 13.13 -0.89
CA LEU A 296 -7.78 12.39 -2.16
C LEU A 296 -9.13 12.08 -2.81
N VAL A 297 -10.25 12.31 -2.15
CA VAL A 297 -11.57 11.95 -2.67
C VAL A 297 -11.80 12.44 -4.11
N ASN A 298 -11.46 13.70 -4.41
CA ASN A 298 -11.66 14.25 -5.75
C ASN A 298 -10.71 13.64 -6.80
N VAL A 299 -9.48 13.31 -6.41
CA VAL A 299 -8.50 12.63 -7.28
C VAL A 299 -8.99 11.22 -7.59
N ASN A 300 -9.45 10.51 -6.57
CA ASN A 300 -9.99 9.15 -6.70
C ASN A 300 -11.29 9.12 -7.52
N ALA A 301 -12.17 10.10 -7.31
CA ALA A 301 -13.37 10.26 -8.10
C ALA A 301 -13.09 10.60 -9.58
N LEU A 302 -12.05 11.38 -9.86
CA LEU A 302 -11.63 11.66 -11.24
C LEU A 302 -11.15 10.40 -11.95
N LYS A 303 -10.32 9.57 -11.28
CA LYS A 303 -9.87 8.29 -11.83
C LYS A 303 -11.05 7.35 -12.06
N MET A 304 -11.94 7.18 -11.08
CA MET A 304 -13.16 6.39 -11.20
C MET A 304 -14.04 6.88 -12.37
N ALA A 305 -14.22 8.19 -12.53
CA ALA A 305 -15.00 8.75 -13.62
C ALA A 305 -14.40 8.46 -15.00
N LYS A 306 -13.09 8.39 -15.12
CA LYS A 306 -12.39 7.99 -16.33
C LYS A 306 -12.59 6.50 -16.62
N GLU A 307 -12.49 5.65 -15.62
CA GLU A 307 -12.72 4.20 -15.77
C GLU A 307 -14.16 3.90 -16.22
N LEU A 308 -15.15 4.53 -15.60
CA LEU A 308 -16.57 4.41 -15.99
C LEU A 308 -16.85 4.87 -17.43
N ARG A 309 -15.97 5.63 -18.06
CA ARG A 309 -16.01 6.06 -19.45
C ARG A 309 -15.10 5.24 -20.38
N GLY A 310 -14.56 4.12 -19.91
CA GLY A 310 -13.62 3.27 -20.65
C GLY A 310 -12.27 3.93 -20.95
N LYS A 311 -11.88 4.94 -20.17
CA LYS A 311 -10.59 5.65 -20.28
C LYS A 311 -9.69 5.21 -19.11
N ILE A 312 -9.20 4.00 -19.20
CA ILE A 312 -8.32 3.40 -18.17
C ILE A 312 -6.87 3.81 -18.41
#